data_d672c21baba3fee7efe82ecbca269034
#
_entry.id   d672c21baba3fee7efe82ecbca269034
#
_cell.length_a   1.000
_cell.length_b   1.000
_cell.length_c   1.000
_cell.angle_alpha   90.00
_cell.angle_beta   90.00
_cell.angle_gamma   90.00
#
_symmetry.space_group_name_H-M   'P 1'
#
loop_
_entity.id
_entity.type
_entity.pdbx_description
1 polymer ?
#
loop_
_entity_poly.entity_id
_entity_poly.type
_entity_poly.pdbx_seq_one_letter_code
_entity_poly.pdbx_strand_id
1 'polypeptide(L)'
;VAKQAETGLVAMAGHVRRFNPSHQYVHNRIIAGDLNIKQMDVQTYFFRRKNISADGSPRSWTDHLLWHHACHTIDLFMYQTGEMVTEVHGVQGPIHPELGIAMDMSIIMKTPSGKICTLSLSFNNDGPLGTFFRYICDNQTYIARYDDLFDGRDEQIDVSTVDVSTNGIELIDREFIAAIREGREPNSSLAHCLPAMQVMDMIEKQFT
;
A
#
# COMPACT_ATOMS: atom_id res chain seq x y z
N VAL A 1 10.44 -16.03 -2.63
CA VAL A 1 10.04 -16.66 -3.91
C VAL A 1 10.80 -17.96 -4.12
N ALA A 2 12.15 -17.96 -4.20
CA ALA A 2 12.93 -19.18 -4.48
C ALA A 2 12.64 -20.30 -3.47
N LYS A 3 12.64 -20.02 -2.17
CA LYS A 3 12.33 -21.02 -1.12
C LYS A 3 10.89 -21.54 -1.22
N GLN A 4 9.93 -20.70 -1.58
CA GLN A 4 8.55 -21.13 -1.83
C GLN A 4 8.47 -22.11 -3.00
N ALA A 5 9.14 -21.80 -4.12
CA ALA A 5 9.19 -22.68 -5.28
C ALA A 5 9.84 -24.04 -4.96
N GLU A 6 10.87 -24.05 -4.13
CA GLU A 6 11.54 -25.27 -3.65
C GLU A 6 10.65 -26.14 -2.77
N THR A 7 9.88 -25.52 -1.88
CA THR A 7 9.08 -26.25 -0.87
C THR A 7 7.66 -26.54 -1.31
N GLY A 8 7.13 -25.83 -2.30
CA GLY A 8 5.72 -25.91 -2.73
C GLY A 8 4.71 -25.37 -1.69
N LEU A 9 5.18 -24.73 -0.62
CA LEU A 9 4.31 -24.20 0.43
C LEU A 9 3.64 -22.90 -0.04
N VAL A 10 2.39 -22.70 0.38
CA VAL A 10 1.70 -21.42 0.18
C VAL A 10 2.39 -20.34 1.02
N ALA A 11 2.73 -19.24 0.39
CA ALA A 11 3.33 -18.10 1.06
C ALA A 11 2.68 -16.79 0.56
N MET A 12 2.39 -15.89 1.47
CA MET A 12 1.64 -14.67 1.22
C MET A 12 2.29 -13.47 1.90
N ALA A 13 2.27 -12.32 1.24
CA ALA A 13 2.72 -11.06 1.84
C ALA A 13 1.55 -10.32 2.49
N GLY A 14 1.80 -9.63 3.61
CA GLY A 14 0.80 -8.91 4.38
C GLY A 14 0.38 -7.56 3.76
N HIS A 15 0.16 -7.49 2.45
CA HIS A 15 -0.30 -6.27 1.78
C HIS A 15 -1.80 -6.04 1.99
N VAL A 16 -2.16 -5.68 3.22
CA VAL A 16 -3.52 -5.53 3.70
C VAL A 16 -4.38 -4.56 2.85
N ARG A 17 -3.77 -3.59 2.18
CA ARG A 17 -4.50 -2.62 1.35
C ARG A 17 -5.27 -3.27 0.20
N ARG A 18 -4.82 -4.41 -0.33
CA ARG A 18 -5.58 -5.18 -1.32
C ARG A 18 -6.90 -5.70 -0.78
N PHE A 19 -7.07 -5.78 0.54
CA PHE A 19 -8.22 -6.35 1.25
C PHE A 19 -9.08 -5.30 1.96
N ASN A 20 -8.68 -4.03 2.00
CA ASN A 20 -9.57 -2.98 2.51
C ASN A 20 -10.82 -2.85 1.63
N PRO A 21 -12.02 -2.79 2.21
CA PRO A 21 -13.27 -2.68 1.44
C PRO A 21 -13.30 -1.51 0.47
N SER A 22 -12.79 -0.35 0.88
CA SER A 22 -12.67 0.84 0.02
C SER A 22 -11.82 0.60 -1.22
N HIS A 23 -10.70 -0.10 -1.09
CA HIS A 23 -9.80 -0.43 -2.20
C HIS A 23 -10.34 -1.56 -3.07
N GLN A 24 -11.00 -2.55 -2.48
CA GLN A 24 -11.66 -3.63 -3.21
C GLN A 24 -12.81 -3.10 -4.10
N TYR A 25 -13.62 -2.18 -3.57
CA TYR A 25 -14.68 -1.55 -4.35
C TYR A 25 -14.15 -0.89 -5.63
N VAL A 26 -13.06 -0.11 -5.48
CA VAL A 26 -12.39 0.54 -6.63
C VAL A 26 -11.81 -0.52 -7.58
N HIS A 27 -11.13 -1.54 -7.04
CA HIS A 27 -10.53 -2.62 -7.82
C HIS A 27 -11.56 -3.37 -8.67
N ASN A 28 -12.69 -3.75 -8.08
CA ASN A 28 -13.74 -4.47 -8.79
C ASN A 28 -14.29 -3.67 -9.98
N ARG A 29 -14.42 -2.35 -9.86
CA ARG A 29 -14.83 -1.47 -10.96
C ARG A 29 -13.77 -1.35 -12.05
N ILE A 30 -12.49 -1.38 -11.68
CA ILE A 30 -11.40 -1.40 -12.66
C ILE A 30 -11.42 -2.72 -13.44
N ILE A 31 -11.56 -3.86 -12.77
CA ILE A 31 -11.61 -5.18 -13.42
C ILE A 31 -12.86 -5.32 -14.31
N ALA A 32 -13.99 -4.72 -13.91
CA ALA A 32 -15.20 -4.68 -14.73
C ALA A 32 -15.06 -3.79 -15.98
N GLY A 33 -14.00 -2.97 -16.07
CA GLY A 33 -13.80 -2.02 -17.17
C GLY A 33 -14.58 -0.72 -17.03
N ASP A 34 -15.21 -0.50 -15.87
CA ASP A 34 -16.03 0.69 -15.60
C ASP A 34 -15.19 1.91 -15.19
N LEU A 35 -13.93 1.68 -14.85
CA LEU A 35 -13.06 2.69 -14.25
C LEU A 35 -11.62 2.52 -14.74
N ASN A 36 -10.97 3.64 -15.07
CA ASN A 36 -9.57 3.66 -15.44
C ASN A 36 -8.84 4.76 -14.65
N ILE A 37 -7.89 4.35 -13.81
CA ILE A 37 -7.08 5.27 -13.01
C ILE A 37 -6.17 6.07 -13.93
N LYS A 38 -6.11 7.37 -13.71
CA LYS A 38 -5.14 8.28 -14.32
C LYS A 38 -4.03 8.64 -13.33
N GLN A 39 -4.42 8.91 -12.09
CA GLN A 39 -3.48 9.28 -11.04
C GLN A 39 -3.98 8.78 -9.68
N MET A 40 -3.05 8.38 -8.84
CA MET A 40 -3.27 8.23 -7.40
C MET A 40 -2.47 9.29 -6.65
N ASP A 41 -3.11 9.94 -5.67
CA ASP A 41 -2.46 10.84 -4.72
C ASP A 41 -2.64 10.27 -3.31
N VAL A 42 -1.53 10.00 -2.63
CA VAL A 42 -1.52 9.22 -1.38
C VAL A 42 -0.73 9.94 -0.30
N GLN A 43 -1.31 9.97 0.89
CA GLN A 43 -0.67 10.49 2.10
C GLN A 43 -0.67 9.40 3.16
N THR A 44 0.49 9.18 3.79
CA THR A 44 0.64 8.23 4.90
C THR A 44 1.38 8.93 6.03
N TYR A 45 0.62 9.37 7.03
CA TYR A 45 1.12 10.27 8.06
C TYR A 45 0.94 9.68 9.45
N PHE A 46 2.02 9.72 10.23
CA PHE A 46 2.07 9.28 11.63
C PHE A 46 2.85 10.29 12.47
N PHE A 47 2.65 10.22 13.77
CA PHE A 47 3.48 10.93 14.73
C PHE A 47 4.36 9.93 15.47
N ARG A 48 5.66 9.94 15.18
CA ARG A 48 6.60 8.99 15.79
C ARG A 48 7.84 9.71 16.31
N ARG A 49 8.16 9.50 17.57
CA ARG A 49 9.31 10.12 18.24
C ARG A 49 10.22 9.11 18.94
N LYS A 50 9.75 7.87 19.12
CA LYS A 50 10.48 6.82 19.82
C LYS A 50 10.26 5.48 19.11
N ASN A 51 11.26 4.62 19.19
CA ASN A 51 11.16 3.26 18.68
C ASN A 51 10.59 2.30 19.74
N ILE A 52 9.33 2.52 20.09
CA ILE A 52 8.58 1.73 21.08
C ILE A 52 7.33 1.12 20.49
N SER A 53 6.92 -0.03 21.04
CA SER A 53 5.65 -0.69 20.74
C SER A 53 4.46 0.04 21.39
N ALA A 54 3.24 -0.39 21.08
CA ALA A 54 2.03 0.17 21.67
C ALA A 54 1.95 -0.06 23.20
N ASP A 55 2.56 -1.12 23.71
CA ASP A 55 2.66 -1.43 25.14
C ASP A 55 3.82 -0.68 25.86
N GLY A 56 4.55 0.18 25.15
CA GLY A 56 5.67 0.97 25.68
C GLY A 56 7.01 0.23 25.71
N SER A 57 7.08 -1.03 25.30
CA SER A 57 8.35 -1.76 25.23
C SER A 57 9.22 -1.31 24.06
N PRO A 58 10.57 -1.35 24.16
CA PRO A 58 11.45 -1.11 23.02
C PRO A 58 11.20 -2.13 21.90
N ARG A 59 11.13 -1.68 20.66
CA ARG A 59 11.08 -2.58 19.50
C ARG A 59 12.46 -3.15 19.20
N SER A 60 12.50 -4.40 18.77
CA SER A 60 13.71 -5.05 18.25
C SER A 60 14.08 -4.60 16.83
N TRP A 61 13.24 -3.82 16.18
CA TRP A 61 13.42 -3.31 14.82
C TRP A 61 13.02 -1.82 14.76
N THR A 62 13.59 -1.08 13.82
CA THR A 62 13.26 0.32 13.61
C THR A 62 12.24 0.45 12.50
N ASP A 63 11.18 1.21 12.75
CA ASP A 63 10.18 1.54 11.75
C ASP A 63 10.80 2.40 10.63
N HIS A 64 10.40 2.17 9.39
CA HIS A 64 11.00 2.82 8.23
C HIS A 64 9.95 3.22 7.21
N LEU A 65 9.95 4.50 6.77
CA LEU A 65 8.93 5.01 5.85
C LEU A 65 8.86 4.22 4.54
N LEU A 66 10.01 3.90 3.94
CA LEU A 66 10.05 3.16 2.67
C LEU A 66 9.57 1.71 2.87
N TRP A 67 10.28 0.94 3.70
CA TRP A 67 10.11 -0.51 3.78
C TRP A 67 8.86 -0.97 4.54
N HIS A 68 8.35 -0.19 5.51
CA HIS A 68 7.19 -0.57 6.32
C HIS A 68 5.90 0.17 5.96
N HIS A 69 5.99 1.29 5.24
CA HIS A 69 4.80 2.10 4.91
C HIS A 69 4.61 2.32 3.42
N ALA A 70 5.63 2.75 2.67
CA ALA A 70 5.53 2.95 1.23
C ALA A 70 5.23 1.65 0.48
N CYS A 71 5.73 0.50 0.97
CA CYS A 71 5.49 -0.82 0.38
C CYS A 71 4.00 -1.09 0.12
N HIS A 72 3.11 -0.69 1.03
CA HIS A 72 1.68 -0.88 0.88
C HIS A 72 1.07 -0.07 -0.25
N THR A 73 1.54 1.16 -0.46
CA THR A 73 1.07 2.02 -1.55
C THR A 73 1.66 1.60 -2.89
N ILE A 74 2.95 1.26 -2.93
CA ILE A 74 3.64 0.80 -4.15
C ILE A 74 2.97 -0.48 -4.67
N ASP A 75 2.73 -1.44 -3.78
CA ASP A 75 2.01 -2.67 -4.11
C ASP A 75 0.59 -2.39 -4.60
N LEU A 76 -0.17 -1.57 -3.87
CA LEU A 76 -1.54 -1.24 -4.22
C LEU A 76 -1.62 -0.52 -5.57
N PHE A 77 -0.71 0.39 -5.87
CA PHE A 77 -0.70 1.10 -7.15
C PHE A 77 -0.54 0.14 -8.33
N MET A 78 0.40 -0.79 -8.25
CA MET A 78 0.57 -1.80 -9.29
C MET A 78 -0.60 -2.77 -9.36
N TYR A 79 -1.16 -3.18 -8.21
CA TYR A 79 -2.34 -4.03 -8.14
C TYR A 79 -3.56 -3.37 -8.79
N GLN A 80 -3.81 -2.10 -8.51
CA GLN A 80 -4.96 -1.35 -9.04
C GLN A 80 -4.81 -1.00 -10.52
N THR A 81 -3.58 -0.76 -10.97
CA THR A 81 -3.34 -0.39 -12.37
C THR A 81 -3.16 -1.61 -13.29
N GLY A 82 -2.83 -2.76 -12.71
CA GLY A 82 -2.43 -3.95 -13.47
C GLY A 82 -1.09 -3.79 -14.21
N GLU A 83 -0.30 -2.79 -13.83
CA GLU A 83 0.94 -2.43 -14.53
C GLU A 83 2.12 -2.32 -13.58
N MET A 84 3.31 -2.64 -14.09
CA MET A 84 4.57 -2.45 -13.38
C MET A 84 4.96 -0.97 -13.36
N VAL A 85 5.53 -0.51 -12.25
CA VAL A 85 6.19 0.81 -12.20
C VAL A 85 7.50 0.74 -13.00
N THR A 86 7.68 1.66 -13.93
CA THR A 86 8.87 1.74 -14.80
C THR A 86 9.72 2.98 -14.55
N GLU A 87 9.15 4.00 -13.92
CA GLU A 87 9.85 5.23 -13.56
C GLU A 87 9.50 5.58 -12.11
N VAL A 88 10.53 5.82 -11.28
CA VAL A 88 10.33 6.17 -9.89
C VAL A 88 11.38 7.18 -9.44
N HIS A 89 10.93 8.19 -8.69
CA HIS A 89 11.78 9.19 -8.06
C HIS A 89 11.39 9.34 -6.60
N GLY A 90 12.39 9.24 -5.72
CA GLY A 90 12.24 9.40 -4.28
C GLY A 90 13.10 10.52 -3.74
N VAL A 91 12.58 11.27 -2.79
CA VAL A 91 13.34 12.20 -1.97
C VAL A 91 13.01 11.95 -0.51
N GLN A 92 14.01 12.07 0.35
CA GLN A 92 13.83 11.94 1.79
C GLN A 92 14.40 13.14 2.54
N GLY A 93 13.81 13.41 3.70
CA GLY A 93 14.32 14.41 4.63
C GLY A 93 15.60 13.95 5.33
N PRO A 94 16.15 14.78 6.22
CA PRO A 94 17.36 14.43 6.97
C PRO A 94 17.12 13.21 7.88
N ILE A 95 18.19 12.47 8.10
CA ILE A 95 18.16 11.32 9.03
C ILE A 95 18.03 11.83 10.46
N HIS A 96 17.06 11.30 11.19
CA HIS A 96 16.87 11.63 12.61
C HIS A 96 18.05 11.08 13.44
N PRO A 97 18.72 11.92 14.25
CA PRO A 97 19.98 11.52 14.90
C PRO A 97 19.85 10.35 15.88
N GLU A 98 18.70 10.21 16.55
CA GLU A 98 18.49 9.15 17.53
C GLU A 98 17.83 7.89 16.90
N LEU A 99 16.98 8.07 15.89
CA LEU A 99 16.25 6.96 15.28
C LEU A 99 16.99 6.34 14.09
N GLY A 100 17.94 7.06 13.49
CA GLY A 100 18.71 6.57 12.35
C GLY A 100 17.92 6.42 11.05
N ILE A 101 16.74 7.05 10.94
CA ILE A 101 15.84 6.98 9.78
C ILE A 101 15.42 8.38 9.32
N ALA A 102 15.04 8.50 8.05
CA ALA A 102 14.36 9.68 7.55
C ALA A 102 12.95 9.76 8.13
N MET A 103 12.55 10.96 8.56
CA MET A 103 11.23 11.20 9.16
C MET A 103 10.19 11.67 8.13
N ASP A 104 10.63 12.08 6.96
CA ASP A 104 9.79 12.56 5.87
C ASP A 104 10.30 11.99 4.55
N MET A 105 9.37 11.65 3.65
CA MET A 105 9.69 11.10 2.34
C MET A 105 8.59 11.43 1.34
N SER A 106 8.98 11.68 0.09
CA SER A 106 8.04 11.79 -1.03
C SER A 106 8.51 10.94 -2.19
N ILE A 107 7.58 10.27 -2.85
CA ILE A 107 7.84 9.34 -3.94
C ILE A 107 6.88 9.65 -5.09
N ILE A 108 7.41 9.68 -6.32
CA ILE A 108 6.62 9.76 -7.54
C ILE A 108 6.88 8.50 -8.36
N MET A 109 5.82 7.86 -8.85
CA MET A 109 5.88 6.63 -9.64
C MET A 109 5.09 6.80 -10.92
N LYS A 110 5.52 6.10 -12.00
CA LYS A 110 4.82 6.09 -13.28
C LYS A 110 4.83 4.71 -13.90
N THR A 111 3.73 4.35 -14.54
CA THR A 111 3.58 3.11 -15.32
C THR A 111 3.84 3.34 -16.81
N PRO A 112 4.03 2.28 -17.63
CA PRO A 112 4.22 2.40 -19.07
C PRO A 112 3.10 3.13 -19.81
N SER A 113 1.84 2.96 -19.36
CA SER A 113 0.69 3.66 -19.94
C SER A 113 0.58 5.13 -19.51
N GLY A 114 1.47 5.60 -18.63
CA GLY A 114 1.52 6.98 -18.15
C GLY A 114 0.66 7.26 -16.91
N LYS A 115 0.12 6.24 -16.23
CA LYS A 115 -0.54 6.43 -14.93
C LYS A 115 0.49 6.86 -13.89
N ILE A 116 0.13 7.77 -13.00
CA ILE A 116 1.03 8.39 -12.03
C ILE A 116 0.54 8.09 -10.61
N CYS A 117 1.49 7.87 -9.68
CA CYS A 117 1.21 7.89 -8.25
C CYS A 117 2.15 8.87 -7.55
N THR A 118 1.59 9.77 -6.73
CA THR A 118 2.33 10.59 -5.78
C THR A 118 2.07 10.09 -4.37
N LEU A 119 3.14 9.88 -3.61
CA LEU A 119 3.08 9.37 -2.25
C LEU A 119 3.90 10.26 -1.33
N SER A 120 3.24 10.84 -0.33
CA SER A 120 3.87 11.59 0.74
C SER A 120 3.79 10.82 2.05
N LEU A 121 4.92 10.66 2.73
CA LEU A 121 5.03 9.96 4.01
C LEU A 121 5.69 10.85 5.05
N SER A 122 5.18 10.81 6.28
CA SER A 122 5.76 11.56 7.38
C SER A 122 5.57 10.86 8.72
N PHE A 123 6.62 10.85 9.54
CA PHE A 123 6.58 10.55 10.97
C PHE A 123 6.53 11.82 11.83
N ASN A 124 6.57 12.98 11.22
CA ASN A 124 6.53 14.29 11.89
C ASN A 124 5.12 14.87 12.02
N ASN A 125 4.12 14.24 11.42
CA ASN A 125 2.78 14.78 11.37
C ASN A 125 2.06 14.63 12.71
N ASP A 126 1.75 15.74 13.37
CA ASP A 126 0.98 15.83 14.61
C ASP A 126 -0.54 15.93 14.31
N GLY A 127 -1.03 15.00 13.51
CA GLY A 127 -2.46 14.81 13.16
C GLY A 127 -2.99 15.69 12.01
N PRO A 128 -4.10 15.29 11.38
CA PRO A 128 -4.73 13.96 11.48
C PRO A 128 -3.78 12.84 11.03
N LEU A 129 -3.85 11.72 11.75
CA LEU A 129 -3.01 10.56 11.48
C LEU A 129 -3.66 9.60 10.48
N GLY A 130 -2.84 8.80 9.82
CA GLY A 130 -3.27 7.66 9.02
C GLY A 130 -2.98 7.80 7.53
N THR A 131 -3.70 6.99 6.76
CA THR A 131 -3.49 6.89 5.33
C THR A 131 -4.72 7.35 4.55
N PHE A 132 -4.47 8.18 3.57
CA PHE A 132 -5.47 8.77 2.70
C PHE A 132 -5.08 8.48 1.25
N PHE A 133 -6.02 7.93 0.47
CA PHE A 133 -5.82 7.64 -0.95
C PHE A 133 -6.86 8.40 -1.78
N ARG A 134 -6.41 9.14 -2.78
CA ARG A 134 -7.27 9.71 -3.80
C ARG A 134 -7.01 9.01 -5.13
N TYR A 135 -8.05 8.42 -5.70
CA TYR A 135 -8.07 7.84 -7.03
C TYR A 135 -8.67 8.85 -8.00
N ILE A 136 -7.88 9.38 -8.90
CA ILE A 136 -8.31 10.29 -9.97
C ILE A 136 -8.45 9.44 -11.23
N CYS A 137 -9.68 9.25 -11.66
CA CYS A 137 -10.02 8.38 -12.78
C CYS A 137 -10.56 9.18 -13.98
N ASP A 138 -10.82 8.50 -15.08
CA ASP A 138 -11.30 9.12 -16.32
C ASP A 138 -12.66 9.81 -16.17
N ASN A 139 -13.53 9.30 -15.33
CA ASN A 139 -14.91 9.80 -15.19
C ASN A 139 -15.33 10.06 -13.73
N GLN A 140 -14.49 9.74 -12.74
CA GLN A 140 -14.85 9.84 -11.34
C GLN A 140 -13.60 9.96 -10.44
N THR A 141 -13.76 10.54 -9.26
CA THR A 141 -12.73 10.54 -8.19
C THR A 141 -13.26 9.78 -7.00
N TYR A 142 -12.39 8.98 -6.39
CA TYR A 142 -12.65 8.31 -5.12
C TYR A 142 -11.64 8.70 -4.07
N ILE A 143 -12.08 8.76 -2.82
CA ILE A 143 -11.26 9.05 -1.66
C ILE A 143 -11.43 7.90 -0.67
N ALA A 144 -10.38 7.10 -0.48
CA ALA A 144 -10.36 6.01 0.49
C ALA A 144 -9.65 6.45 1.78
N ARG A 145 -10.33 6.28 2.91
CA ARG A 145 -9.83 6.52 4.26
C ARG A 145 -9.99 5.22 5.06
N TYR A 146 -8.98 4.37 5.07
CA TYR A 146 -9.07 3.00 5.57
C TYR A 146 -10.19 2.20 4.86
N ASP A 147 -11.23 1.80 5.58
CA ASP A 147 -12.33 1.01 5.06
C ASP A 147 -13.43 1.88 4.43
N ASP A 148 -13.47 3.18 4.76
CA ASP A 148 -14.44 4.13 4.21
C ASP A 148 -14.04 4.61 2.81
N LEU A 149 -15.05 4.75 1.95
CA LEU A 149 -14.91 5.29 0.60
C LEU A 149 -15.83 6.47 0.41
N PHE A 150 -15.32 7.52 -0.21
CA PHE A 150 -16.05 8.73 -0.56
C PHE A 150 -15.89 9.02 -2.05
N ASP A 151 -16.83 9.73 -2.62
CA ASP A 151 -16.70 10.29 -3.97
C ASP A 151 -15.88 11.59 -3.96
N GLY A 152 -15.71 12.20 -5.15
CA GLY A 152 -14.96 13.46 -5.30
C GLY A 152 -15.64 14.70 -4.68
N ARG A 153 -16.84 14.55 -4.13
CA ARG A 153 -17.60 15.58 -3.41
C ARG A 153 -17.69 15.35 -1.91
N ASP A 154 -16.93 14.35 -1.42
CA ASP A 154 -16.90 13.92 0.00
C ASP A 154 -18.22 13.24 0.45
N GLU A 155 -19.02 12.73 -0.49
CA GLU A 155 -20.18 11.90 -0.17
C GLU A 155 -19.75 10.45 0.01
N GLN A 156 -20.18 9.84 1.15
CA GLN A 156 -19.81 8.47 1.47
C GLN A 156 -20.46 7.47 0.51
N ILE A 157 -19.67 6.53 0.03
CA ILE A 157 -20.12 5.46 -0.87
C ILE A 157 -20.37 4.19 -0.05
N ASP A 158 -21.50 3.53 -0.28
CA ASP A 158 -21.80 2.23 0.27
C ASP A 158 -20.90 1.16 -0.33
N VAL A 159 -20.05 0.55 0.49
CA VAL A 159 -19.15 -0.53 0.12
C VAL A 159 -19.67 -1.93 0.49
N SER A 160 -20.97 -2.06 0.83
CA SER A 160 -21.59 -3.32 1.23
C SER A 160 -21.60 -4.39 0.12
N THR A 161 -21.26 -4.00 -1.10
CA THR A 161 -21.13 -4.93 -2.25
C THR A 161 -19.81 -5.73 -2.26
N VAL A 162 -18.90 -5.43 -1.36
CA VAL A 162 -17.63 -6.15 -1.18
C VAL A 162 -17.55 -6.73 0.23
N ASP A 163 -16.69 -7.73 0.41
CA ASP A 163 -16.41 -8.27 1.74
C ASP A 163 -15.83 -7.20 2.65
N VAL A 164 -16.29 -7.17 3.88
CA VAL A 164 -15.87 -6.18 4.87
C VAL A 164 -15.21 -6.84 6.08
N SER A 165 -14.12 -6.25 6.52
CA SER A 165 -13.51 -6.51 7.83
C SER A 165 -12.69 -5.31 8.24
N THR A 166 -12.46 -5.13 9.54
CA THR A 166 -11.68 -4.00 10.04
C THR A 166 -10.27 -3.99 9.44
N ASN A 167 -9.95 -2.96 8.68
CA ASN A 167 -8.68 -2.78 7.97
C ASN A 167 -8.29 -3.92 7.03
N GLY A 168 -9.22 -4.78 6.61
CA GLY A 168 -8.94 -5.92 5.74
C GLY A 168 -8.13 -7.05 6.38
N ILE A 169 -7.82 -7.00 7.68
CA ILE A 169 -6.94 -7.98 8.36
C ILE A 169 -7.57 -9.36 8.37
N GLU A 170 -8.83 -9.48 8.74
CA GLU A 170 -9.52 -10.76 8.75
C GLU A 170 -9.62 -11.35 7.33
N LEU A 171 -9.84 -10.52 6.32
CA LEU A 171 -9.95 -10.96 4.93
C LEU A 171 -8.61 -11.49 4.40
N ILE A 172 -7.48 -10.89 4.80
CA ILE A 172 -6.16 -11.39 4.41
C ILE A 172 -5.88 -12.76 5.03
N ASP A 173 -6.28 -12.97 6.30
CA ASP A 173 -6.12 -14.26 6.97
C ASP A 173 -7.03 -15.33 6.35
N ARG A 174 -8.27 -14.98 6.03
CA ARG A 174 -9.21 -15.88 5.32
C ARG A 174 -8.68 -16.28 3.95
N GLU A 175 -8.13 -15.35 3.18
CA GLU A 175 -7.51 -15.62 1.88
C GLU A 175 -6.33 -16.58 2.01
N PHE A 176 -5.45 -16.37 3.00
CA PHE A 176 -4.33 -17.27 3.22
C PHE A 176 -4.76 -18.70 3.55
N ILE A 177 -5.74 -18.86 4.44
CA ILE A 177 -6.29 -20.16 4.81
C ILE A 177 -7.00 -20.80 3.61
N ALA A 178 -7.77 -20.06 2.84
CA ALA A 178 -8.45 -20.55 1.63
C ALA A 178 -7.42 -21.02 0.59
N ALA A 179 -6.39 -20.25 0.33
CA ALA A 179 -5.32 -20.63 -0.60
C ALA A 179 -4.63 -21.95 -0.20
N ILE A 180 -4.38 -22.15 1.11
CA ILE A 180 -3.82 -23.42 1.60
C ILE A 180 -4.78 -24.59 1.37
N ARG A 181 -6.08 -24.43 1.70
CA ARG A 181 -7.08 -25.49 1.57
C ARG A 181 -7.35 -25.87 0.12
N GLU A 182 -7.32 -24.89 -0.76
CA GLU A 182 -7.63 -25.06 -2.19
C GLU A 182 -6.39 -25.39 -3.03
N GLY A 183 -5.19 -25.32 -2.45
CA GLY A 183 -3.93 -25.58 -3.15
C GLY A 183 -3.64 -24.57 -4.26
N ARG A 184 -4.05 -23.32 -4.09
CA ARG A 184 -3.87 -22.24 -5.07
C ARG A 184 -2.95 -21.13 -4.60
N GLU A 185 -2.52 -20.30 -5.53
CA GLU A 185 -1.79 -19.07 -5.23
C GLU A 185 -2.71 -18.04 -4.56
N PRO A 186 -2.28 -17.39 -3.44
CA PRO A 186 -3.07 -16.35 -2.80
C PRO A 186 -2.99 -15.01 -3.55
N ASN A 187 -3.97 -14.14 -3.34
CA ASN A 187 -4.06 -12.83 -4.00
C ASN A 187 -2.81 -11.95 -3.78
N SER A 188 -2.18 -11.99 -2.62
CA SER A 188 -0.90 -11.29 -2.37
C SER A 188 0.25 -12.28 -2.21
N SER A 189 0.42 -13.18 -3.18
CA SER A 189 1.53 -14.13 -3.19
C SER A 189 2.88 -13.43 -3.23
N LEU A 190 3.93 -14.13 -2.82
CA LEU A 190 5.30 -13.56 -2.85
C LEU A 190 5.73 -13.19 -4.28
N ALA A 191 5.28 -13.93 -5.29
CA ALA A 191 5.59 -13.62 -6.69
C ALA A 191 4.90 -12.32 -7.14
N HIS A 192 3.63 -12.13 -6.78
CA HIS A 192 2.87 -10.91 -7.10
C HIS A 192 3.37 -9.67 -6.35
N CYS A 193 3.96 -9.85 -5.17
CA CYS A 193 4.45 -8.73 -4.34
C CYS A 193 5.94 -8.43 -4.56
N LEU A 194 6.70 -9.32 -5.17
CA LEU A 194 8.12 -9.11 -5.47
C LEU A 194 8.39 -7.82 -6.26
N PRO A 195 7.59 -7.44 -7.26
CA PRO A 195 7.78 -6.18 -7.97
C PRO A 195 7.76 -4.94 -7.07
N ALA A 196 6.93 -4.91 -6.02
CA ALA A 196 6.92 -3.81 -5.07
C ALA A 196 8.27 -3.69 -4.32
N MET A 197 8.86 -4.83 -3.94
CA MET A 197 10.19 -4.85 -3.32
C MET A 197 11.28 -4.33 -4.28
N GLN A 198 11.19 -4.66 -5.56
CA GLN A 198 12.12 -4.17 -6.57
C GLN A 198 12.02 -2.65 -6.77
N VAL A 199 10.81 -2.10 -6.77
CA VAL A 199 10.60 -0.64 -6.83
C VAL A 199 11.17 0.05 -5.58
N MET A 200 11.00 -0.52 -4.39
CA MET A 200 11.60 0.02 -3.16
C MET A 200 13.13 0.00 -3.22
N ASP A 201 13.74 -1.06 -3.72
CA ASP A 201 15.19 -1.13 -3.93
C ASP A 201 15.69 -0.05 -4.92
N MET A 202 14.91 0.22 -5.99
CA MET A 202 15.21 1.32 -6.92
C MET A 202 15.15 2.70 -6.24
N ILE A 203 14.20 2.90 -5.32
CA ILE A 203 14.07 4.14 -4.56
C ILE A 203 15.23 4.27 -3.55
N GLU A 204 15.53 3.23 -2.80
CA GLU A 204 16.59 3.24 -1.78
C GLU A 204 17.95 3.58 -2.38
N LYS A 205 18.24 3.06 -3.57
CA LYS A 205 19.47 3.39 -4.32
C LYS A 205 19.59 4.86 -4.73
N GLN A 206 18.52 5.65 -4.69
CA GLN A 206 18.58 7.09 -4.96
C GLN A 206 18.97 7.91 -3.72
N PHE A 207 18.97 7.29 -2.53
CA PHE A 207 19.30 7.96 -1.27
C PHE A 207 20.78 7.76 -0.85
N THR A 208 21.49 6.94 -1.56
CA THR A 208 22.93 6.68 -1.43
C THR A 208 23.71 7.48 -2.50
#